data_89a70991dece053dc7156c2ab6260a42
#
_entry.id   89a70991dece053dc7156c2ab6260a42
#
_cell.length_a   1.000
_cell.length_b   1.000
_cell.length_c   1.000
_cell.angle_alpha   90.00
_cell.angle_beta   90.00
_cell.angle_gamma   90.00
#
_symmetry.space_group_name_H-M   'P 1'
#
loop_
_entity.id
_entity.type
_entity.pdbx_description
1 polymer ?
#
loop_
_entity_poly.entity_id
_entity_poly.type
_entity_poly.pdbx_seq_one_letter_code
_entity_poly.pdbx_strand_id
1 'polypeptide(L)'
;VVSPEAGEPREYLVPKGKHVLIQEGDFIRAGQQLHAGSSNPHDILQVKGEKELAAYLVDEIQEVYRLQGVAINDKHIEVIGRQMMRWVKIEEVGDSDFLVDEVVDFYRFMRENAKLEAASKAPAGAKRILLGITKASLSTDSFISAASFQETTRVLTEAAISGRVDHLRGLKENVIMGRLIPAGTGMPYYQRVEIPEEVYEAREETFDQDYKPDFAAGEEVVTGGTYGADS
;
A
#
# COMPACT_ATOMS: atom_id res chain seq x y z
N VAL A 1 4.11 17.27 -36.12
CA VAL A 1 2.73 17.20 -35.64
C VAL A 1 2.08 18.56 -35.80
N VAL A 2 1.01 18.63 -36.49
CA VAL A 2 0.28 19.89 -36.75
C VAL A 2 -1.02 19.85 -35.94
N SER A 3 -1.28 20.87 -35.12
CA SER A 3 -2.59 21.06 -34.52
C SER A 3 -3.51 21.78 -35.50
N PRO A 4 -4.70 21.24 -35.84
CA PRO A 4 -5.59 21.86 -36.80
C PRO A 4 -6.17 23.20 -36.33
N GLU A 5 -6.16 23.49 -35.06
CA GLU A 5 -6.76 24.70 -34.47
C GLU A 5 -5.75 25.76 -34.01
N ALA A 6 -4.47 25.46 -33.86
CA ALA A 6 -3.49 26.34 -33.22
C ALA A 6 -2.37 26.85 -34.15
N GLY A 7 -2.39 26.56 -35.43
CA GLY A 7 -1.60 27.25 -36.46
C GLY A 7 -0.08 27.03 -36.48
N GLU A 8 0.59 26.57 -35.44
CA GLU A 8 2.04 26.35 -35.46
C GLU A 8 2.39 24.86 -35.37
N PRO A 9 3.17 24.33 -36.35
CA PRO A 9 3.63 22.94 -36.34
C PRO A 9 4.66 22.74 -35.21
N ARG A 10 4.47 21.73 -34.37
CA ARG A 10 5.48 21.32 -33.39
C ARG A 10 6.29 20.15 -33.94
N GLU A 11 7.61 20.30 -33.91
CA GLU A 11 8.55 19.26 -34.34
C GLU A 11 9.07 18.45 -33.14
N TYR A 12 9.02 17.15 -33.28
CA TYR A 12 9.54 16.22 -32.27
C TYR A 12 10.62 15.32 -32.91
N LEU A 13 11.82 15.33 -32.33
CA LEU A 13 12.94 14.49 -32.78
C LEU A 13 12.75 13.08 -32.23
N VAL A 14 12.63 12.10 -33.13
CA VAL A 14 12.59 10.68 -32.80
C VAL A 14 13.97 10.08 -32.97
N PRO A 15 14.54 9.38 -31.95
CA PRO A 15 15.85 8.73 -32.07
C PRO A 15 15.86 7.66 -33.16
N LYS A 16 17.02 7.48 -33.82
CA LYS A 16 17.20 6.43 -34.82
C LYS A 16 16.95 5.05 -34.21
N GLY A 17 16.19 4.19 -34.90
CA GLY A 17 15.86 2.84 -34.46
C GLY A 17 14.54 2.69 -33.67
N LYS A 18 13.83 3.77 -33.42
CA LYS A 18 12.47 3.71 -32.87
C LYS A 18 11.44 3.65 -34.00
N HIS A 19 10.50 2.72 -33.91
CA HIS A 19 9.39 2.65 -34.85
C HIS A 19 8.36 3.72 -34.51
N VAL A 20 7.96 4.50 -35.51
CA VAL A 20 6.86 5.47 -35.39
C VAL A 20 5.53 4.72 -35.53
N LEU A 21 4.64 4.93 -34.59
CA LEU A 21 3.35 4.20 -34.51
C LEU A 21 2.23 4.92 -35.27
N ILE A 22 2.44 6.14 -35.69
CA ILE A 22 1.45 7.00 -36.35
C ILE A 22 1.81 7.21 -37.81
N GLN A 23 0.76 7.35 -38.64
CA GLN A 23 0.88 7.66 -40.06
C GLN A 23 0.55 9.11 -40.33
N GLU A 24 0.93 9.58 -41.52
CA GLU A 24 0.58 10.93 -41.97
C GLU A 24 -0.94 11.05 -42.15
N GLY A 25 -1.52 12.07 -41.49
CA GLY A 25 -2.96 12.28 -41.48
C GLY A 25 -3.72 11.71 -40.27
N ASP A 26 -3.04 10.95 -39.40
CA ASP A 26 -3.68 10.42 -38.20
C ASP A 26 -3.98 11.50 -37.15
N PHE A 27 -5.14 11.40 -36.53
CA PHE A 27 -5.51 12.28 -35.42
C PHE A 27 -4.93 11.76 -34.11
N ILE A 28 -4.17 12.60 -33.41
CA ILE A 28 -3.46 12.26 -32.18
C ILE A 28 -4.16 12.89 -30.98
N ARG A 29 -4.40 12.07 -29.93
CA ARG A 29 -4.91 12.53 -28.65
C ARG A 29 -3.78 12.92 -27.69
N ALA A 30 -4.08 13.81 -26.73
CA ALA A 30 -3.13 14.16 -25.68
C ALA A 30 -2.65 12.91 -24.93
N GLY A 31 -1.31 12.76 -24.77
CA GLY A 31 -0.69 11.60 -24.14
C GLY A 31 -0.59 10.34 -25.00
N GLN A 32 -0.99 10.36 -26.26
CA GLN A 32 -0.81 9.23 -27.18
C GLN A 32 0.67 9.06 -27.54
N GLN A 33 1.17 7.83 -27.52
CA GLN A 33 2.54 7.51 -27.91
C GLN A 33 2.75 7.72 -29.40
N LEU A 34 3.81 8.45 -29.76
CA LEU A 34 4.19 8.70 -31.14
C LEU A 34 5.15 7.62 -31.69
N HIS A 35 5.91 7.00 -30.82
CA HIS A 35 6.85 5.95 -31.19
C HIS A 35 6.80 4.76 -30.21
N ALA A 36 7.24 3.60 -30.67
CA ALA A 36 7.33 2.41 -29.82
C ALA A 36 8.38 2.60 -28.70
N GLY A 37 8.02 2.22 -27.48
CA GLY A 37 8.87 2.27 -26.30
C GLY A 37 8.05 2.34 -25.01
N SER A 38 8.68 2.12 -23.87
CA SER A 38 8.04 2.30 -22.58
C SER A 38 7.76 3.79 -22.29
N SER A 39 6.56 4.10 -21.85
CA SER A 39 6.21 5.46 -21.41
C SER A 39 6.73 5.70 -20.00
N ASN A 40 7.08 6.96 -19.70
CA ASN A 40 7.41 7.34 -18.34
C ASN A 40 6.12 7.38 -17.49
N PRO A 41 5.99 6.59 -16.41
CA PRO A 41 4.80 6.59 -15.57
C PRO A 41 4.45 7.96 -14.98
N HIS A 42 5.46 8.81 -14.71
CA HIS A 42 5.23 10.14 -14.19
C HIS A 42 4.53 11.06 -15.20
N ASP A 43 4.87 10.93 -16.47
CA ASP A 43 4.25 11.72 -17.56
C ASP A 43 2.82 11.22 -17.81
N ILE A 44 2.59 9.92 -17.72
CA ILE A 44 1.24 9.33 -17.80
C ILE A 44 0.35 9.92 -16.70
N LEU A 45 0.84 9.99 -15.46
CA LEU A 45 0.09 10.57 -14.34
C LEU A 45 -0.31 12.01 -14.59
N GLN A 46 0.60 12.82 -15.14
CA GLN A 46 0.37 14.24 -15.38
C GLN A 46 -0.57 14.53 -16.54
N VAL A 47 -0.50 13.73 -17.61
CA VAL A 47 -1.23 13.98 -18.86
C VAL A 47 -2.55 13.20 -18.93
N LYS A 48 -2.54 11.94 -18.52
CA LYS A 48 -3.69 11.04 -18.61
C LYS A 48 -4.44 10.84 -17.29
N GLY A 49 -3.78 11.09 -16.16
CA GLY A 49 -4.35 10.96 -14.82
C GLY A 49 -4.17 9.58 -14.18
N GLU A 50 -4.76 9.40 -12.98
CA GLU A 50 -4.54 8.23 -12.13
C GLU A 50 -5.07 6.92 -12.71
N LYS A 51 -6.24 6.96 -13.34
CA LYS A 51 -6.89 5.74 -13.86
C LYS A 51 -6.08 5.09 -14.96
N GLU A 52 -5.59 5.90 -15.89
CA GLU A 52 -4.75 5.41 -17.00
C GLU A 52 -3.38 4.95 -16.49
N LEU A 53 -2.81 5.63 -15.49
CA LEU A 53 -1.58 5.18 -14.87
C LEU A 53 -1.76 3.84 -14.14
N ALA A 54 -2.86 3.67 -13.42
CA ALA A 54 -3.15 2.41 -12.73
C ALA A 54 -3.29 1.24 -13.71
N ALA A 55 -4.02 1.43 -14.80
CA ALA A 55 -4.15 0.44 -15.87
C ALA A 55 -2.79 0.11 -16.49
N TYR A 56 -2.01 1.13 -16.85
CA TYR A 56 -0.67 0.95 -17.40
C TYR A 56 0.25 0.14 -16.47
N LEU A 57 0.29 0.46 -15.17
CA LEU A 57 1.11 -0.27 -14.21
C LEU A 57 0.68 -1.73 -14.06
N VAL A 58 -0.64 -1.99 -14.04
CA VAL A 58 -1.17 -3.37 -13.97
C VAL A 58 -0.78 -4.14 -15.21
N ASP A 59 -0.97 -3.57 -16.40
CA ASP A 59 -0.68 -4.24 -17.67
C ASP A 59 0.81 -4.58 -17.80
N GLU A 60 1.71 -3.65 -17.52
CA GLU A 60 3.17 -3.85 -17.61
C GLU A 60 3.65 -4.93 -16.63
N ILE A 61 3.14 -4.92 -15.39
CA ILE A 61 3.51 -5.93 -14.39
C ILE A 61 2.93 -7.30 -14.74
N GLN A 62 1.68 -7.34 -15.17
CA GLN A 62 1.01 -8.58 -15.57
C GLN A 62 1.66 -9.20 -16.82
N GLU A 63 2.14 -8.41 -17.76
CA GLU A 63 2.87 -8.90 -18.91
C GLU A 63 4.09 -9.71 -18.50
N VAL A 64 4.90 -9.19 -17.56
CA VAL A 64 6.08 -9.89 -17.04
C VAL A 64 5.70 -11.20 -16.35
N TYR A 65 4.64 -11.23 -15.52
CA TYR A 65 4.20 -12.46 -14.86
C TYR A 65 3.62 -13.48 -15.84
N ARG A 66 2.84 -13.03 -16.82
CA ARG A 66 2.26 -13.91 -17.87
C ARG A 66 3.34 -14.56 -18.73
N LEU A 67 4.41 -13.82 -19.07
CA LEU A 67 5.57 -14.37 -19.80
C LEU A 67 6.28 -15.50 -19.02
N GLN A 68 6.20 -15.49 -17.70
CA GLN A 68 6.75 -16.53 -16.82
C GLN A 68 5.73 -17.63 -16.47
N GLY A 69 4.52 -17.58 -17.03
CA GLY A 69 3.45 -18.55 -16.76
C GLY A 69 2.79 -18.42 -15.39
N VAL A 70 2.99 -17.31 -14.70
CA VAL A 70 2.39 -17.05 -13.38
C VAL A 70 1.09 -16.27 -13.53
N ALA A 71 -0.01 -16.82 -13.03
CA ALA A 71 -1.32 -16.15 -13.01
C ALA A 71 -1.53 -15.43 -11.67
N ILE A 72 -1.63 -14.11 -11.71
CA ILE A 72 -1.93 -13.26 -10.54
C ILE A 72 -3.17 -12.44 -10.85
N ASN A 73 -4.05 -12.27 -9.86
CA ASN A 73 -5.21 -11.40 -10.02
C ASN A 73 -4.78 -9.92 -9.93
N ASP A 74 -5.32 -9.10 -10.83
CA ASP A 74 -4.98 -7.67 -10.97
C ASP A 74 -5.15 -6.87 -9.67
N LYS A 75 -6.12 -7.23 -8.83
CA LYS A 75 -6.39 -6.56 -7.55
C LYS A 75 -5.17 -6.49 -6.62
N HIS A 76 -4.26 -7.47 -6.66
CA HIS A 76 -3.06 -7.46 -5.82
C HIS A 76 -2.07 -6.38 -6.26
N ILE A 77 -1.99 -6.14 -7.56
CA ILE A 77 -1.15 -5.10 -8.15
C ILE A 77 -1.80 -3.73 -7.98
N GLU A 78 -3.12 -3.64 -8.19
CA GLU A 78 -3.90 -2.41 -8.03
C GLU A 78 -3.81 -1.83 -6.61
N VAL A 79 -3.84 -2.68 -5.58
CA VAL A 79 -3.67 -2.24 -4.17
C VAL A 79 -2.31 -1.58 -3.96
N ILE A 80 -1.25 -2.15 -4.53
CA ILE A 80 0.11 -1.59 -4.44
C ILE A 80 0.19 -0.28 -5.23
N GLY A 81 -0.31 -0.27 -6.47
CA GLY A 81 -0.37 0.93 -7.32
C GLY A 81 -1.12 2.09 -6.65
N ARG A 82 -2.25 1.80 -5.99
CA ARG A 82 -3.00 2.80 -5.22
C ARG A 82 -2.17 3.41 -4.09
N GLN A 83 -1.38 2.62 -3.37
CA GLN A 83 -0.50 3.14 -2.31
C GLN A 83 0.64 4.00 -2.87
N MET A 84 1.16 3.67 -4.06
CA MET A 84 2.17 4.48 -4.74
C MET A 84 1.65 5.86 -5.19
N MET A 85 0.36 5.96 -5.52
CA MET A 85 -0.31 7.18 -6.00
C MET A 85 -1.01 7.98 -4.89
N ARG A 86 -0.89 7.57 -3.64
CA ARG A 86 -1.57 8.17 -2.50
C ARG A 86 -1.06 9.58 -2.14
N TRP A 87 0.06 9.98 -2.70
CA TRP A 87 0.82 11.16 -2.29
C TRP A 87 0.61 12.36 -3.20
N VAL A 88 0.64 13.54 -2.60
CA VAL A 88 0.58 14.82 -3.29
C VAL A 88 1.74 15.70 -2.86
N LYS A 89 2.23 16.52 -3.79
CA LYS A 89 3.23 17.54 -3.53
C LYS A 89 2.55 18.90 -3.51
N ILE A 90 2.76 19.67 -2.45
CA ILE A 90 2.18 20.99 -2.28
C ILE A 90 2.91 21.97 -3.23
N GLU A 91 2.18 22.65 -4.09
CA GLU A 91 2.68 23.71 -4.96
C GLU A 91 2.31 25.10 -4.41
N GLU A 92 1.05 25.26 -3.96
CA GLU A 92 0.54 26.51 -3.41
C GLU A 92 0.04 26.26 -1.98
N VAL A 93 0.53 27.02 -1.02
CA VAL A 93 0.24 26.78 0.40
C VAL A 93 -1.13 27.34 0.81
N GLY A 94 -1.59 28.42 0.17
CA GLY A 94 -2.79 29.14 0.61
C GLY A 94 -2.67 29.59 2.08
N ASP A 95 -3.75 29.43 2.85
CA ASP A 95 -3.80 29.72 4.29
C ASP A 95 -3.56 28.44 5.14
N SER A 96 -2.95 27.41 4.57
CA SER A 96 -2.68 26.14 5.26
C SER A 96 -1.36 26.15 6.02
N ASP A 97 -1.21 25.22 6.97
CA ASP A 97 0.04 24.98 7.71
C ASP A 97 1.07 24.12 6.95
N PHE A 98 0.83 23.84 5.67
CA PHE A 98 1.74 23.05 4.84
C PHE A 98 2.94 23.87 4.39
N LEU A 99 4.04 23.19 4.06
CA LEU A 99 5.22 23.82 3.46
C LEU A 99 5.19 23.64 1.94
N VAL A 100 5.78 24.60 1.24
CA VAL A 100 6.01 24.50 -0.22
C VAL A 100 6.89 23.29 -0.50
N ASP A 101 6.56 22.51 -1.53
CA ASP A 101 7.25 21.29 -1.92
C ASP A 101 7.13 20.12 -0.92
N GLU A 102 6.33 20.25 0.14
CA GLU A 102 6.07 19.17 1.08
C GLU A 102 5.26 18.04 0.40
N VAL A 103 5.66 16.80 0.69
CA VAL A 103 4.95 15.60 0.22
C VAL A 103 4.02 15.12 1.32
N VAL A 104 2.72 15.20 1.08
CA VAL A 104 1.67 14.92 2.05
C VAL A 104 0.75 13.81 1.55
N ASP A 105 0.14 13.07 2.46
CA ASP A 105 -0.93 12.14 2.15
C ASP A 105 -2.16 12.86 1.59
N PHE A 106 -2.72 12.34 0.50
CA PHE A 106 -3.87 12.94 -0.17
C PHE A 106 -5.10 13.11 0.73
N TYR A 107 -5.37 12.13 1.60
CA TYR A 107 -6.51 12.23 2.52
C TYR A 107 -6.30 13.27 3.61
N ARG A 108 -5.05 13.43 4.08
CA ARG A 108 -4.70 14.51 5.00
C ARG A 108 -4.87 15.86 4.33
N PHE A 109 -4.36 16.02 3.11
CA PHE A 109 -4.50 17.22 2.29
C PHE A 109 -5.99 17.59 2.09
N MET A 110 -6.83 16.65 1.67
CA MET A 110 -8.27 16.89 1.47
C MET A 110 -8.97 17.31 2.75
N ARG A 111 -8.63 16.69 3.88
CA ARG A 111 -9.23 17.01 5.19
C ARG A 111 -8.85 18.41 5.66
N GLU A 112 -7.60 18.82 5.48
CA GLU A 112 -7.18 20.18 5.84
C GLU A 112 -7.81 21.23 4.92
N ASN A 113 -7.88 20.99 3.61
CA ASN A 113 -8.58 21.89 2.69
C ASN A 113 -10.07 22.02 3.02
N ALA A 114 -10.75 20.94 3.37
CA ALA A 114 -12.15 21.00 3.79
C ALA A 114 -12.34 21.86 5.06
N LYS A 115 -11.39 21.86 5.99
CA LYS A 115 -11.43 22.75 7.17
C LYS A 115 -11.21 24.21 6.79
N LEU A 116 -10.29 24.49 5.85
CA LEU A 116 -10.03 25.83 5.38
C LEU A 116 -11.22 26.41 4.61
N GLU A 117 -11.83 25.62 3.73
CA GLU A 117 -13.05 25.99 3.03
C GLU A 117 -14.22 26.30 3.98
N ALA A 118 -14.41 25.46 5.01
CA ALA A 118 -15.42 25.72 6.04
C ALA A 118 -15.15 27.01 6.84
N ALA A 119 -13.87 27.40 6.97
CA ALA A 119 -13.44 28.65 7.60
C ALA A 119 -13.38 29.84 6.61
N SER A 120 -13.80 29.68 5.35
CA SER A 120 -13.73 30.68 4.28
C SER A 120 -12.31 31.20 4.03
N LYS A 121 -11.30 30.34 4.18
CA LYS A 121 -9.88 30.61 3.91
C LYS A 121 -9.47 30.02 2.56
N ALA A 122 -8.34 30.48 2.01
CA ALA A 122 -7.81 29.98 0.75
C ALA A 122 -7.26 28.54 0.91
N PRO A 123 -7.78 27.57 0.14
CA PRO A 123 -7.29 26.19 0.19
C PRO A 123 -5.87 26.09 -0.42
N ALA A 124 -5.13 25.07 -0.01
CA ALA A 124 -3.84 24.74 -0.60
C ALA A 124 -3.99 24.06 -1.97
N GLY A 125 -3.10 24.35 -2.91
CA GLY A 125 -2.96 23.69 -4.20
C GLY A 125 -1.88 22.61 -4.16
N ALA A 126 -2.17 21.42 -4.70
CA ALA A 126 -1.21 20.33 -4.74
C ALA A 126 -1.30 19.52 -6.03
N LYS A 127 -0.16 18.94 -6.44
CA LYS A 127 -0.04 18.07 -7.60
C LYS A 127 0.13 16.63 -7.18
N ARG A 128 -0.59 15.71 -7.82
CA ARG A 128 -0.40 14.27 -7.61
C ARG A 128 0.99 13.83 -8.04
N ILE A 129 1.60 12.98 -7.24
CA ILE A 129 2.91 12.37 -7.53
C ILE A 129 2.84 10.85 -7.42
N LEU A 130 3.68 10.20 -8.20
CA LEU A 130 3.91 8.76 -8.11
C LEU A 130 5.19 8.52 -7.31
N LEU A 131 5.09 7.76 -6.22
CA LEU A 131 6.26 7.30 -5.47
C LEU A 131 6.59 5.86 -5.86
N GLY A 132 7.86 5.52 -5.97
CA GLY A 132 8.32 4.14 -6.07
C GLY A 132 7.94 3.34 -4.82
N ILE A 133 7.84 2.00 -4.93
CA ILE A 133 7.40 1.08 -3.86
C ILE A 133 8.18 1.32 -2.56
N THR A 134 9.50 1.40 -2.62
CA THR A 134 10.36 1.62 -1.44
C THR A 134 10.04 2.94 -0.74
N LYS A 135 9.96 4.04 -1.52
CA LYS A 135 9.68 5.36 -0.96
C LYS A 135 8.27 5.46 -0.38
N ALA A 136 7.29 4.87 -1.06
CA ALA A 136 5.92 4.81 -0.57
C ALA A 136 5.81 4.02 0.75
N SER A 137 6.59 2.94 0.89
CA SER A 137 6.61 2.11 2.11
C SER A 137 7.29 2.80 3.30
N LEU A 138 8.30 3.64 3.04
CA LEU A 138 9.00 4.41 4.09
C LEU A 138 8.24 5.68 4.50
N SER A 139 7.36 6.19 3.65
CA SER A 139 6.58 7.41 3.90
C SER A 139 5.27 7.14 4.67
N THR A 140 5.10 5.99 5.29
CA THR A 140 3.91 5.64 6.07
C THR A 140 3.81 6.43 7.37
N ASP A 141 2.58 6.60 7.90
CA ASP A 141 2.33 7.28 9.17
C ASP A 141 2.96 6.54 10.36
N SER A 142 3.02 5.19 10.29
CA SER A 142 3.65 4.36 11.31
C SER A 142 5.16 4.27 11.10
N PHE A 143 5.92 4.86 12.01
CA PHE A 143 7.38 4.75 11.99
C PHE A 143 7.88 3.34 12.37
N ILE A 144 7.12 2.59 13.17
CA ILE A 144 7.43 1.19 13.51
C ILE A 144 7.38 0.32 12.25
N SER A 145 6.32 0.47 11.45
CA SER A 145 6.16 -0.23 10.19
C SER A 145 7.28 0.13 9.19
N ALA A 146 7.60 1.41 9.05
CA ALA A 146 8.66 1.88 8.17
C ALA A 146 10.04 1.35 8.60
N ALA A 147 10.38 1.46 9.89
CA ALA A 147 11.65 0.99 10.45
C ALA A 147 11.85 -0.52 10.29
N SER A 148 10.78 -1.30 10.35
CA SER A 148 10.84 -2.75 10.16
C SER A 148 11.03 -3.19 8.70
N PHE A 149 10.92 -2.27 7.74
CA PHE A 149 11.09 -2.56 6.33
C PHE A 149 12.53 -2.31 5.86
N GLN A 150 12.99 -1.08 5.94
CA GLN A 150 14.36 -0.67 5.56
C GLN A 150 14.80 0.58 6.35
N GLU A 151 16.09 0.86 6.33
CA GLU A 151 16.69 2.07 6.94
C GLU A 151 16.30 2.27 8.41
N THR A 152 16.31 1.19 9.19
CA THR A 152 15.83 1.15 10.58
C THR A 152 16.38 2.30 11.44
N THR A 153 17.70 2.50 11.44
CA THR A 153 18.36 3.53 12.24
C THR A 153 17.93 4.94 11.86
N ARG A 154 17.85 5.21 10.54
CA ARG A 154 17.46 6.53 10.03
C ARG A 154 16.03 6.85 10.40
N VAL A 155 15.09 5.92 10.15
CA VAL A 155 13.66 6.11 10.43
C VAL A 155 13.41 6.32 11.92
N LEU A 156 14.05 5.52 12.79
CA LEU A 156 13.91 5.67 14.25
C LEU A 156 14.52 6.97 14.77
N THR A 157 15.67 7.38 14.23
CA THR A 157 16.30 8.65 14.61
C THR A 157 15.43 9.84 14.21
N GLU A 158 14.91 9.84 12.98
CA GLU A 158 14.02 10.89 12.48
C GLU A 158 12.72 10.96 13.29
N ALA A 159 12.12 9.80 13.60
CA ALA A 159 10.92 9.72 14.43
C ALA A 159 11.16 10.22 15.86
N ALA A 160 12.34 9.92 16.45
CA ALA A 160 12.71 10.39 17.77
C ALA A 160 12.94 11.90 17.82
N ILE A 161 13.64 12.46 16.82
CA ILE A 161 13.89 13.91 16.72
C ILE A 161 12.58 14.68 16.52
N SER A 162 11.67 14.16 15.68
CA SER A 162 10.38 14.80 15.39
C SER A 162 9.30 14.49 16.42
N GLY A 163 9.59 13.70 17.48
CA GLY A 163 8.62 13.35 18.52
C GLY A 163 7.38 12.64 17.98
N ARG A 164 7.52 11.79 16.96
CA ARG A 164 6.39 11.10 16.34
C ARG A 164 5.71 10.12 17.31
N VAL A 165 4.40 10.05 17.23
CA VAL A 165 3.55 9.10 17.97
C VAL A 165 2.95 8.10 16.97
N ASP A 166 3.17 6.80 17.21
CA ASP A 166 2.55 5.74 16.42
C ASP A 166 1.22 5.32 17.08
N HIS A 167 0.14 5.45 16.34
CA HIS A 167 -1.20 5.11 16.82
C HIS A 167 -1.57 3.63 16.66
N LEU A 168 -0.66 2.78 16.22
CA LEU A 168 -0.83 1.34 16.05
C LEU A 168 -2.10 0.94 15.28
N ARG A 169 -2.37 1.63 14.17
CA ARG A 169 -3.57 1.41 13.36
C ARG A 169 -3.45 0.27 12.35
N GLY A 170 -2.23 -0.07 11.93
CA GLY A 170 -1.97 -1.10 10.94
C GLY A 170 -1.80 -2.49 11.56
N LEU A 171 -1.59 -3.47 10.70
CA LEU A 171 -1.39 -4.86 11.14
C LEU A 171 0.04 -5.06 11.68
N LYS A 172 1.03 -4.55 10.96
CA LYS A 172 2.44 -4.83 11.20
C LYS A 172 2.93 -4.31 12.54
N GLU A 173 2.59 -3.09 12.89
CA GLU A 173 2.94 -2.47 14.17
C GLU A 173 2.30 -3.19 15.36
N ASN A 174 1.06 -3.65 15.24
CA ASN A 174 0.41 -4.42 16.30
C ASN A 174 1.06 -5.80 16.48
N VAL A 175 1.42 -6.47 15.38
CA VAL A 175 2.14 -7.75 15.42
C VAL A 175 3.51 -7.60 16.10
N ILE A 176 4.27 -6.55 15.76
CA ILE A 176 5.57 -6.28 16.35
C ILE A 176 5.45 -6.00 17.86
N MET A 177 4.41 -5.25 18.26
CA MET A 177 4.15 -4.94 19.67
C MET A 177 3.51 -6.07 20.46
N GLY A 178 3.21 -7.23 19.82
CA GLY A 178 2.56 -8.36 20.46
C GLY A 178 1.10 -8.14 20.84
N ARG A 179 0.41 -7.20 20.16
CA ARG A 179 -1.02 -6.93 20.34
C ARG A 179 -1.86 -7.70 19.32
N LEU A 180 -3.14 -7.86 19.63
CA LEU A 180 -4.11 -8.35 18.65
C LEU A 180 -4.18 -7.36 17.47
N ILE A 181 -4.20 -7.90 16.24
CA ILE A 181 -4.37 -7.09 15.04
C ILE A 181 -5.78 -6.47 15.03
N PRO A 182 -5.98 -5.28 14.44
CA PRO A 182 -7.28 -4.63 14.36
C PRO A 182 -8.18 -5.27 13.27
N ALA A 183 -8.28 -6.60 13.30
CA ALA A 183 -9.08 -7.42 12.40
C ALA A 183 -9.55 -8.69 13.10
N GLY A 184 -10.67 -9.26 12.69
CA GLY A 184 -11.24 -10.44 13.30
C GLY A 184 -11.55 -10.22 14.79
N THR A 185 -11.10 -11.13 15.66
CA THR A 185 -11.31 -11.06 17.12
C THR A 185 -10.64 -9.87 17.80
N GLY A 186 -9.66 -9.21 17.15
CA GLY A 186 -9.02 -7.98 17.63
C GLY A 186 -9.81 -6.70 17.35
N MET A 187 -10.92 -6.77 16.62
CA MET A 187 -11.78 -5.61 16.40
C MET A 187 -12.53 -5.22 17.69
N PRO A 188 -12.70 -3.91 17.97
CA PRO A 188 -13.41 -3.43 19.16
C PRO A 188 -14.84 -3.97 19.29
N TYR A 189 -15.46 -4.33 18.18
CA TYR A 189 -16.80 -4.94 18.16
C TYR A 189 -16.79 -6.29 18.89
N TYR A 190 -15.85 -7.17 18.54
CA TYR A 190 -15.77 -8.52 19.13
C TYR A 190 -15.25 -8.51 20.57
N GLN A 191 -14.46 -7.51 20.95
CA GLN A 191 -13.97 -7.33 22.31
C GLN A 191 -15.08 -6.98 23.31
N ARG A 192 -16.22 -6.50 22.81
CA ARG A 192 -17.41 -6.13 23.62
C ARG A 192 -18.46 -7.23 23.68
N VAL A 193 -18.25 -8.35 22.97
CA VAL A 193 -19.18 -9.46 22.97
C VAL A 193 -18.94 -10.28 24.24
N GLU A 194 -19.90 -10.24 25.14
CA GLU A 194 -19.95 -11.09 26.33
C GLU A 194 -20.76 -12.34 25.98
N ILE A 195 -20.25 -13.49 26.36
CA ILE A 195 -20.95 -14.78 26.20
C ILE A 195 -21.72 -14.99 27.48
N PRO A 196 -23.08 -15.19 27.44
CA PRO A 196 -23.84 -15.49 28.62
C PRO A 196 -23.29 -16.72 29.36
N GLU A 197 -23.19 -16.67 30.69
CA GLU A 197 -22.64 -17.75 31.53
C GLU A 197 -23.35 -19.07 31.32
N GLU A 198 -24.66 -19.06 31.07
CA GLU A 198 -25.49 -20.26 30.79
C GLU A 198 -24.97 -21.09 29.60
N VAL A 199 -24.27 -20.47 28.63
CA VAL A 199 -23.70 -21.18 27.47
C VAL A 199 -22.40 -21.90 27.85
N TYR A 200 -21.69 -21.45 28.87
CA TYR A 200 -20.48 -22.12 29.37
C TYR A 200 -20.82 -23.36 30.15
N GLU A 201 -21.79 -23.27 31.08
CA GLU A 201 -22.23 -24.45 31.88
C GLU A 201 -22.75 -25.56 30.97
N ALA A 202 -23.58 -25.24 29.97
CA ALA A 202 -24.07 -26.23 28.99
C ALA A 202 -22.96 -26.88 28.15
N ARG A 203 -21.82 -26.22 27.95
CA ARG A 203 -20.69 -26.76 27.19
C ARG A 203 -19.79 -27.65 28.06
N GLU A 204 -19.62 -27.36 29.33
CA GLU A 204 -18.86 -28.20 30.24
C GLU A 204 -19.60 -29.51 30.48
N GLU A 205 -20.91 -29.48 30.66
CA GLU A 205 -21.72 -30.68 30.82
C GLU A 205 -21.74 -31.62 29.59
N THR A 206 -21.71 -31.03 28.37
CA THR A 206 -21.65 -31.84 27.13
C THR A 206 -20.27 -32.40 26.83
N PHE A 207 -19.19 -31.73 27.29
CA PHE A 207 -17.82 -32.20 27.02
C PHE A 207 -17.39 -33.33 27.90
N ASP A 208 -17.93 -33.41 29.14
CA ASP A 208 -17.65 -34.52 30.08
C ASP A 208 -18.44 -35.80 29.79
N GLN A 209 -19.60 -35.71 29.09
CA GLN A 209 -20.43 -36.88 28.80
C GLN A 209 -20.00 -37.69 27.56
N ASP A 210 -19.33 -37.08 26.59
CA ASP A 210 -18.98 -37.71 25.30
C ASP A 210 -17.50 -38.11 25.16
N TYR A 211 -16.62 -37.67 26.06
CA TYR A 211 -15.20 -37.99 25.97
C TYR A 211 -14.85 -39.15 26.89
N LYS A 212 -15.11 -40.39 26.45
CA LYS A 212 -14.40 -41.58 26.95
C LYS A 212 -13.17 -41.77 26.06
N PRO A 213 -11.94 -41.52 26.56
CA PRO A 213 -10.75 -41.90 25.82
C PRO A 213 -10.67 -43.45 25.81
N ASP A 214 -10.90 -44.01 24.62
CA ASP A 214 -10.56 -45.40 24.33
C ASP A 214 -9.03 -45.58 24.36
N PHE A 215 -8.44 -45.56 25.54
CA PHE A 215 -7.13 -46.15 25.71
C PHE A 215 -7.33 -47.66 25.85
N ALA A 216 -7.38 -48.36 24.70
CA ALA A 216 -7.22 -49.76 24.62
C ALA A 216 -5.90 -50.16 25.31
N ALA A 217 -6.01 -50.99 26.28
CA ALA A 217 -4.91 -51.62 26.99
C ALA A 217 -3.91 -52.23 26.00
N GLY A 218 -2.63 -51.97 26.22
CA GLY A 218 -1.56 -52.81 25.72
C GLY A 218 -0.56 -52.17 24.78
N GLU A 219 0.38 -51.45 25.36
CA GLU A 219 1.77 -51.52 24.94
C GLU A 219 2.66 -51.02 26.09
N GLU A 220 3.42 -51.98 26.64
CA GLU A 220 4.43 -51.77 27.67
C GLU A 220 5.49 -50.81 27.13
N VAL A 221 5.61 -49.61 27.73
CA VAL A 221 6.74 -48.74 27.52
C VAL A 221 7.96 -49.38 28.19
N VAL A 222 8.84 -49.92 27.38
CA VAL A 222 10.18 -50.35 27.79
C VAL A 222 10.98 -49.13 28.20
N THR A 223 11.06 -48.90 29.50
CA THR A 223 12.03 -47.98 30.10
C THR A 223 13.40 -48.67 30.07
N GLY A 224 14.24 -48.29 29.14
CA GLY A 224 15.61 -48.78 29.08
C GLY A 224 16.56 -47.68 28.60
N GLY A 225 17.44 -47.24 29.48
CA GLY A 225 18.60 -46.46 29.06
C GLY A 225 19.05 -45.35 29.99
N THR A 226 19.46 -45.70 31.18
CA THR A 226 20.39 -44.88 32.00
C THR A 226 21.72 -44.78 31.26
N TYR A 227 22.09 -43.56 30.80
CA TYR A 227 23.47 -43.27 30.45
C TYR A 227 24.22 -42.90 31.73
N GLY A 228 25.08 -43.82 32.18
CA GLY A 228 26.06 -43.59 33.22
C GLY A 228 27.13 -42.61 32.74
N ALA A 229 27.44 -41.66 33.59
CA ALA A 229 28.68 -40.90 33.59
C ALA A 229 29.80 -41.84 34.03
N ASP A 230 30.89 -41.92 33.27
CA ASP A 230 32.23 -42.11 33.80
C ASP A 230 33.33 -41.89 32.74
N SER A 231 34.34 -41.11 33.24
CA SER A 231 35.72 -40.82 32.75
C SER A 231 35.88 -39.93 31.54
#